data_7039ce961bb0f4ac2f42e1b7dfb5dbb1
#
_entry.id   7039ce961bb0f4ac2f42e1b7dfb5dbb1
#
_cell.length_a   1.000
_cell.length_b   1.000
_cell.length_c   1.000
_cell.angle_alpha   90.00
_cell.angle_beta   90.00
_cell.angle_gamma   90.00
#
_symmetry.space_group_name_H-M   'P 1'
#
loop_
_entity.id
_entity.type
_entity.pdbx_description
1 polymer ?
#
loop_
_entity_poly.entity_id
_entity_poly.type
_entity_poly.pdbx_seq_one_letter_code
_entity_poly.pdbx_strand_id
1 'polypeptide(L)'
;VENLLTLSGLLSEAGYRVSVGSPQLNGYSLLAGLSAELEVDEVSITASDTLLVDDAAPDAILLNHDLTGGILPGLQGVVEPAVGVGWHRRRKSDHFRHLEPLIDQAASIIGVDQWLLSPLWLVSEDRCLDQDACKTVLAAQINDMISRIAAKYASHGVQRDPVIYVKNDRGTYGLGIMAITS
;
A
#
# COMPACT_ATOMS: atom_id res chain seq x y z
N VAL A 1 -0.46 1.89 18.27
CA VAL A 1 -0.79 1.66 19.67
C VAL A 1 -2.10 2.40 20.00
N GLU A 2 -2.16 3.72 19.93
CA GLU A 2 -3.37 4.53 20.25
C GLU A 2 -4.61 4.08 19.49
N ASN A 3 -4.49 3.78 18.21
CA ASN A 3 -5.62 3.29 17.38
C ASN A 3 -6.19 1.96 17.90
N LEU A 4 -5.34 1.04 18.39
CA LEU A 4 -5.79 -0.23 18.96
C LEU A 4 -6.55 0.00 20.26
N LEU A 5 -6.02 0.82 21.17
CA LEU A 5 -6.69 1.17 22.42
C LEU A 5 -8.05 1.80 22.19
N THR A 6 -8.10 2.81 21.33
CA THR A 6 -9.36 3.51 21.01
C THR A 6 -10.38 2.55 20.41
N LEU A 7 -9.99 1.74 19.42
CA LEU A 7 -10.89 0.80 18.75
C LEU A 7 -11.39 -0.28 19.72
N SER A 8 -10.51 -0.85 20.53
CA SER A 8 -10.86 -1.86 21.53
C SER A 8 -11.84 -1.27 22.57
N GLY A 9 -11.59 -0.04 23.03
CA GLY A 9 -12.50 0.66 23.96
C GLY A 9 -13.89 0.84 23.37
N LEU A 10 -13.99 1.38 22.15
CA LEU A 10 -15.27 1.61 21.47
C LEU A 10 -16.06 0.31 21.26
N LEU A 11 -15.38 -0.78 20.90
CA LEU A 11 -16.02 -2.07 20.70
C LEU A 11 -16.48 -2.68 22.04
N SER A 12 -15.67 -2.57 23.09
CA SER A 12 -16.05 -3.03 24.42
C SER A 12 -17.24 -2.25 24.99
N GLU A 13 -17.30 -0.93 24.82
CA GLU A 13 -18.44 -0.11 25.16
C GLU A 13 -19.71 -0.49 24.40
N ALA A 14 -19.55 -0.95 23.15
CA ALA A 14 -20.65 -1.48 22.33
C ALA A 14 -21.08 -2.90 22.72
N GLY A 15 -20.44 -3.53 23.72
CA GLY A 15 -20.79 -4.84 24.26
C GLY A 15 -20.11 -6.02 23.57
N TYR A 16 -19.06 -5.79 22.78
CA TYR A 16 -18.26 -6.86 22.20
C TYR A 16 -17.16 -7.30 23.17
N ARG A 17 -16.87 -8.62 23.20
CA ARG A 17 -15.62 -9.13 23.78
C ARG A 17 -14.53 -8.90 22.74
N VAL A 18 -13.50 -8.17 23.12
CA VAL A 18 -12.40 -7.79 22.22
C VAL A 18 -11.13 -8.47 22.69
N SER A 19 -10.50 -9.23 21.79
CA SER A 19 -9.20 -9.84 21.98
C SER A 19 -8.20 -9.23 21.02
N VAL A 20 -6.99 -8.94 21.48
CA VAL A 20 -5.93 -8.39 20.64
C VAL A 20 -4.84 -9.45 20.48
N GLY A 21 -4.57 -9.83 19.26
CA GLY A 21 -3.57 -10.83 18.91
C GLY A 21 -2.55 -10.35 17.89
N SER A 22 -1.38 -10.98 17.87
CA SER A 22 -0.36 -10.79 16.85
C SER A 22 0.09 -12.15 16.32
N PRO A 23 0.15 -12.35 14.99
CA PRO A 23 0.61 -13.60 14.39
C PRO A 23 2.14 -13.79 14.49
N GLN A 24 2.86 -12.80 15.00
CA GLN A 24 4.31 -12.83 15.14
C GLN A 24 4.70 -12.79 16.62
N LEU A 25 5.54 -13.74 17.06
CA LEU A 25 6.07 -13.80 18.43
C LEU A 25 6.72 -12.47 18.86
N ASN A 26 7.37 -11.76 17.94
CA ASN A 26 7.96 -10.44 18.21
C ASN A 26 6.90 -9.33 18.40
N GLY A 27 5.67 -9.52 17.96
CA GLY A 27 4.56 -8.62 18.20
C GLY A 27 4.10 -8.63 19.66
N TYR A 28 4.30 -9.73 20.37
CA TYR A 28 3.99 -9.82 21.80
C TYR A 28 4.79 -8.83 22.66
N SER A 29 6.02 -8.50 22.29
CA SER A 29 6.80 -7.51 23.03
C SER A 29 6.24 -6.09 22.88
N LEU A 30 5.62 -5.77 21.76
CA LEU A 30 4.89 -4.52 21.54
C LEU A 30 3.55 -4.52 22.28
N LEU A 31 2.86 -5.66 22.30
CA LEU A 31 1.60 -5.84 23.03
C LEU A 31 1.80 -5.91 24.55
N ALA A 32 2.94 -6.44 25.03
CA ALA A 32 3.26 -6.46 26.46
C ALA A 32 3.31 -5.06 27.09
N GLY A 33 3.67 -4.03 26.32
CA GLY A 33 3.55 -2.62 26.75
C GLY A 33 2.11 -2.12 26.85
N LEU A 34 1.16 -2.81 26.22
CA LEU A 34 -0.28 -2.49 26.20
C LEU A 34 -1.07 -3.35 27.19
N SER A 35 -0.48 -4.41 27.73
CA SER A 35 -1.14 -5.39 28.60
C SER A 35 -1.69 -4.81 29.93
N ALA A 36 -1.29 -3.58 30.30
CA ALA A 36 -1.86 -2.88 31.45
C ALA A 36 -3.25 -2.26 31.14
N GLU A 37 -3.56 -2.06 29.85
CA GLU A 37 -4.76 -1.36 29.39
C GLU A 37 -5.65 -2.22 28.49
N LEU A 38 -5.11 -3.34 27.96
CA LEU A 38 -5.83 -4.28 27.11
C LEU A 38 -5.65 -5.70 27.61
N GLU A 39 -6.71 -6.47 27.63
CA GLU A 39 -6.64 -7.90 27.76
C GLU A 39 -6.08 -8.50 26.46
N VAL A 40 -4.86 -9.07 26.54
CA VAL A 40 -4.19 -9.68 25.41
C VAL A 40 -4.34 -11.18 25.53
N ASP A 41 -5.20 -11.74 24.71
CA ASP A 41 -5.45 -13.17 24.65
C ASP A 41 -4.38 -13.92 23.83
N GLU A 42 -4.17 -15.17 24.14
CA GLU A 42 -3.35 -16.04 23.33
C GLU A 42 -4.08 -16.37 22.02
N VAL A 43 -3.45 -16.05 20.89
CA VAL A 43 -3.96 -16.33 19.56
C VAL A 43 -3.21 -17.53 19.00
N SER A 44 -3.91 -18.58 18.66
CA SER A 44 -3.36 -19.77 17.99
C SER A 44 -3.88 -19.90 16.57
N ILE A 45 -3.13 -20.62 15.73
CA ILE A 45 -3.53 -20.95 14.36
C ILE A 45 -3.50 -22.46 14.21
N THR A 46 -4.61 -23.04 13.85
CA THR A 46 -4.75 -24.49 13.67
C THR A 46 -4.06 -24.97 12.39
N ALA A 47 -3.88 -26.29 12.28
CA ALA A 47 -3.37 -26.93 11.06
C ALA A 47 -4.30 -26.72 9.84
N SER A 48 -5.57 -26.40 10.06
CA SER A 48 -6.55 -26.03 9.02
C SER A 48 -6.56 -24.52 8.70
N ASP A 49 -5.56 -23.78 9.14
CA ASP A 49 -5.42 -22.34 8.93
C ASP A 49 -6.60 -21.51 9.49
N THR A 50 -7.08 -21.90 10.67
CA THR A 50 -8.12 -21.16 11.41
C THR A 50 -7.51 -20.47 12.62
N LEU A 51 -7.77 -19.17 12.76
CA LEU A 51 -7.37 -18.39 13.94
C LEU A 51 -8.33 -18.71 15.08
N LEU A 52 -7.76 -19.02 16.26
CA LEU A 52 -8.50 -19.27 17.49
C LEU A 52 -8.04 -18.29 18.58
N VAL A 53 -8.98 -17.89 19.41
CA VAL A 53 -8.76 -17.13 20.66
C VAL A 53 -9.38 -17.96 21.77
N ASP A 54 -8.61 -18.36 22.78
CA ASP A 54 -9.06 -19.29 23.84
C ASP A 54 -9.79 -20.53 23.29
N ASP A 55 -9.17 -21.20 22.31
CA ASP A 55 -9.69 -22.39 21.63
C ASP A 55 -11.02 -22.20 20.85
N ALA A 56 -11.49 -20.98 20.67
CA ALA A 56 -12.69 -20.66 19.91
C ALA A 56 -12.40 -19.75 18.71
N ALA A 57 -13.10 -19.97 17.59
CA ALA A 57 -13.02 -19.05 16.47
C ALA A 57 -13.74 -17.74 16.81
N PRO A 58 -13.13 -16.56 16.51
CA PRO A 58 -13.79 -15.29 16.69
C PRO A 58 -14.95 -15.11 15.71
N ASP A 59 -15.99 -14.38 16.12
CA ASP A 59 -17.12 -14.02 15.25
C ASP A 59 -16.67 -13.11 14.10
N ALA A 60 -15.69 -12.23 14.36
CA ALA A 60 -15.10 -11.34 13.37
C ALA A 60 -13.64 -11.02 13.72
N ILE A 61 -12.84 -10.76 12.69
CA ILE A 61 -11.46 -10.33 12.79
C ILE A 61 -11.35 -8.90 12.27
N LEU A 62 -10.99 -7.95 13.15
CA LEU A 62 -10.64 -6.60 12.73
C LEU A 62 -9.15 -6.55 12.43
N LEU A 63 -8.83 -6.36 11.16
CA LEU A 63 -7.47 -6.43 10.65
C LEU A 63 -6.75 -5.09 10.79
N ASN A 64 -5.99 -4.91 11.85
CA ASN A 64 -5.09 -3.76 12.01
C ASN A 64 -3.71 -4.04 11.40
N HIS A 65 -3.71 -4.56 10.17
CA HIS A 65 -2.51 -4.91 9.42
C HIS A 65 -2.73 -4.62 7.93
N ASP A 66 -1.75 -4.02 7.27
CA ASP A 66 -1.88 -3.60 5.88
C ASP A 66 -1.65 -4.73 4.84
N LEU A 67 -1.24 -5.89 5.29
CA LEU A 67 -0.93 -7.05 4.43
C LEU A 67 0.13 -6.78 3.36
N THR A 68 1.06 -5.87 3.58
CA THR A 68 2.16 -5.57 2.65
C THR A 68 2.98 -6.82 2.31
N GLY A 69 3.25 -7.66 3.30
CA GLY A 69 4.01 -8.91 3.15
C GLY A 69 3.20 -10.08 2.58
N GLY A 70 1.92 -9.89 2.31
CA GLY A 70 1.00 -10.94 1.87
C GLY A 70 -0.11 -11.22 2.87
N ILE A 71 -0.92 -12.24 2.57
CA ILE A 71 -2.01 -12.66 3.43
C ILE A 71 -1.44 -13.40 4.65
N LEU A 72 -1.87 -12.99 5.84
CA LEU A 72 -1.53 -13.69 7.07
C LEU A 72 -2.31 -15.00 7.19
N PRO A 73 -1.71 -16.06 7.75
CA PRO A 73 -2.42 -17.28 8.03
C PRO A 73 -3.57 -17.05 9.04
N GLY A 74 -4.58 -17.88 8.99
CA GLY A 74 -5.71 -17.84 9.93
C GLY A 74 -6.77 -16.79 9.65
N LEU A 75 -6.64 -15.96 8.63
CA LEU A 75 -7.63 -14.93 8.26
C LEU A 75 -8.81 -15.53 7.49
N GLN A 76 -9.65 -16.29 8.20
CA GLN A 76 -10.86 -16.90 7.65
C GLN A 76 -12.11 -16.32 8.32
N GLY A 77 -13.28 -16.50 7.69
CA GLY A 77 -14.54 -15.99 8.20
C GLY A 77 -14.76 -14.50 7.91
N VAL A 78 -15.33 -13.78 8.85
CA VAL A 78 -15.58 -12.33 8.74
C VAL A 78 -14.31 -11.58 9.07
N VAL A 79 -13.68 -11.00 8.06
CA VAL A 79 -12.45 -10.19 8.19
C VAL A 79 -12.70 -8.79 7.66
N GLU A 80 -12.50 -7.78 8.50
CA GLU A 80 -12.70 -6.36 8.16
C GLU A 80 -11.43 -5.52 8.46
N PRO A 81 -10.95 -4.72 7.50
CA PRO A 81 -11.37 -4.69 6.10
C PRO A 81 -11.07 -6.01 5.39
N ALA A 82 -11.84 -6.31 4.34
CA ALA A 82 -11.69 -7.57 3.61
C ALA A 82 -10.24 -7.78 3.12
N VAL A 83 -9.73 -8.98 3.25
CA VAL A 83 -8.34 -9.35 2.87
C VAL A 83 -8.01 -8.92 1.43
N GLY A 84 -9.01 -8.94 0.54
CA GLY A 84 -8.86 -8.54 -0.86
C GLY A 84 -8.48 -7.07 -1.10
N VAL A 85 -8.67 -6.17 -0.13
CA VAL A 85 -8.29 -4.76 -0.21
C VAL A 85 -6.91 -4.48 0.40
N GLY A 86 -6.23 -5.49 0.91
CA GLY A 86 -4.88 -5.37 1.49
C GLY A 86 -3.82 -4.88 0.50
N TRP A 87 -2.77 -4.27 1.02
CA TRP A 87 -1.71 -3.65 0.22
C TRP A 87 -0.92 -4.63 -0.65
N HIS A 88 -0.92 -5.93 -0.32
CA HIS A 88 -0.31 -6.98 -1.16
C HIS A 88 -0.90 -7.04 -2.57
N ARG A 89 -2.14 -6.61 -2.75
CA ARG A 89 -2.82 -6.55 -4.05
C ARG A 89 -2.65 -5.24 -4.79
N ARG A 90 -2.25 -4.18 -4.09
CA ARG A 90 -2.17 -2.85 -4.67
C ARG A 90 -1.03 -2.75 -5.68
N ARG A 91 -1.37 -2.18 -6.84
CA ARG A 91 -0.43 -1.78 -7.88
C ARG A 91 -0.57 -0.29 -8.13
N LYS A 92 0.56 0.42 -8.20
CA LYS A 92 0.56 1.82 -8.61
C LYS A 92 0.16 1.97 -10.08
N SER A 93 0.61 1.03 -10.92
CA SER A 93 0.24 0.98 -12.34
C SER A 93 -1.26 0.84 -12.55
N ASP A 94 -1.95 -0.01 -11.76
CA ASP A 94 -3.41 -0.16 -11.86
C ASP A 94 -4.13 1.12 -11.44
N HIS A 95 -3.64 1.79 -10.39
CA HIS A 95 -4.19 3.08 -9.98
C HIS A 95 -4.13 4.09 -11.12
N PHE A 96 -2.98 4.26 -11.78
CA PHE A 96 -2.83 5.21 -12.87
C PHE A 96 -3.66 4.83 -14.09
N ARG A 97 -3.73 3.54 -14.47
CA ARG A 97 -4.58 3.08 -15.58
C ARG A 97 -6.05 3.40 -15.37
N HIS A 98 -6.56 3.28 -14.14
CA HIS A 98 -7.96 3.60 -13.84
C HIS A 98 -8.19 5.10 -13.68
N LEU A 99 -7.19 5.85 -13.19
CA LEU A 99 -7.30 7.28 -12.97
C LEU A 99 -7.21 8.08 -14.28
N GLU A 100 -6.36 7.67 -15.22
CA GLU A 100 -6.07 8.42 -16.46
C GLU A 100 -7.33 8.81 -17.26
N PRO A 101 -8.28 7.89 -17.57
CA PRO A 101 -9.48 8.28 -18.29
C PRO A 101 -10.39 9.24 -17.52
N LEU A 102 -10.37 9.20 -16.19
CA LEU A 102 -11.12 10.14 -15.35
C LEU A 102 -10.48 11.54 -15.37
N ILE A 103 -9.16 11.61 -15.37
CA ILE A 103 -8.41 12.87 -15.51
C ILE A 103 -8.63 13.47 -16.89
N ASP A 104 -8.63 12.67 -17.96
CA ASP A 104 -8.94 13.12 -19.31
C ASP A 104 -10.32 13.78 -19.39
N GLN A 105 -11.33 13.14 -18.83
CA GLN A 105 -12.68 13.69 -18.79
C GLN A 105 -12.73 15.00 -17.95
N ALA A 106 -12.13 15.00 -16.78
CA ALA A 106 -12.10 16.19 -15.93
C ALA A 106 -11.37 17.34 -16.63
N ALA A 107 -10.19 17.10 -17.21
CA ALA A 107 -9.42 18.09 -17.96
C ALA A 107 -10.21 18.69 -19.11
N SER A 108 -10.92 17.85 -19.87
CA SER A 108 -11.80 18.28 -20.95
C SER A 108 -12.95 19.18 -20.48
N ILE A 109 -13.60 18.83 -19.36
CA ILE A 109 -14.71 19.62 -18.78
C ILE A 109 -14.26 20.99 -18.32
N ILE A 110 -13.12 21.07 -17.65
CA ILE A 110 -12.61 22.34 -17.10
C ILE A 110 -11.72 23.11 -18.08
N GLY A 111 -11.42 22.54 -19.25
CA GLY A 111 -10.66 23.20 -20.31
C GLY A 111 -9.18 23.42 -20.01
N VAL A 112 -8.53 22.46 -19.34
CA VAL A 112 -7.10 22.54 -19.01
C VAL A 112 -6.33 21.37 -19.62
N ASP A 113 -5.00 21.54 -19.74
CA ASP A 113 -4.11 20.42 -20.12
C ASP A 113 -4.14 19.34 -19.04
N GLN A 114 -4.44 18.09 -19.43
CA GLN A 114 -4.43 16.92 -18.56
C GLN A 114 -3.16 16.82 -17.71
N TRP A 115 -2.02 17.21 -18.26
CA TRP A 115 -0.73 17.20 -17.56
C TRP A 115 -0.73 18.04 -16.26
N LEU A 116 -1.57 19.06 -16.15
CA LEU A 116 -1.71 19.86 -14.92
C LEU A 116 -2.43 19.09 -13.80
N LEU A 117 -3.15 18.03 -14.13
CA LEU A 117 -3.93 17.22 -13.19
C LEU A 117 -3.28 15.87 -12.86
N SER A 118 -2.40 15.37 -13.74
CA SER A 118 -1.74 14.07 -13.56
C SER A 118 -0.30 14.10 -14.09
N PRO A 119 0.65 13.49 -13.39
CA PRO A 119 2.01 13.35 -13.90
C PRO A 119 2.04 12.43 -15.14
N LEU A 120 3.05 12.58 -15.98
CA LEU A 120 3.39 11.56 -16.96
C LEU A 120 3.88 10.32 -16.23
N TRP A 121 3.46 9.16 -16.68
CA TRP A 121 3.85 7.89 -16.07
C TRP A 121 4.05 6.81 -17.15
N LEU A 122 4.82 5.80 -16.81
CA LEU A 122 4.97 4.59 -17.60
C LEU A 122 5.23 3.38 -16.68
N VAL A 123 5.02 2.19 -17.19
CA VAL A 123 5.38 0.93 -16.54
C VAL A 123 6.50 0.28 -17.33
N SER A 124 7.59 -0.07 -16.65
CA SER A 124 8.67 -0.89 -17.21
C SER A 124 8.50 -2.29 -16.65
N GLU A 125 7.80 -3.14 -17.39
CA GLU A 125 7.45 -4.49 -16.97
C GLU A 125 8.66 -5.44 -17.06
N ASP A 126 8.65 -6.47 -16.20
CA ASP A 126 9.60 -7.59 -16.20
C ASP A 126 11.09 -7.17 -16.26
N ARG A 127 11.44 -6.09 -15.54
CA ARG A 127 12.81 -5.58 -15.51
C ARG A 127 13.52 -5.99 -14.24
N CYS A 128 14.59 -6.73 -14.43
CA CYS A 128 15.57 -7.06 -13.40
C CYS A 128 16.72 -6.05 -13.46
N LEU A 129 16.83 -5.18 -12.46
CA LEU A 129 17.90 -4.16 -12.41
C LEU A 129 19.30 -4.75 -12.20
N ASP A 130 19.41 -6.04 -11.95
CA ASP A 130 20.69 -6.74 -11.87
C ASP A 130 21.28 -7.04 -13.26
N GLN A 131 20.47 -6.95 -14.33
CA GLN A 131 20.90 -7.21 -15.71
C GLN A 131 21.12 -5.91 -16.47
N ASP A 132 22.28 -5.78 -17.12
CA ASP A 132 22.64 -4.55 -17.85
C ASP A 132 21.72 -4.26 -19.04
N ALA A 133 21.24 -5.30 -19.73
CA ALA A 133 20.25 -5.13 -20.79
C ALA A 133 18.96 -4.46 -20.30
N CYS A 134 18.48 -4.84 -19.12
CA CYS A 134 17.31 -4.23 -18.49
C CYS A 134 17.56 -2.78 -18.07
N LYS A 135 18.74 -2.50 -17.52
CA LYS A 135 19.17 -1.13 -17.18
C LYS A 135 19.19 -0.23 -18.41
N THR A 136 19.74 -0.73 -19.55
CA THR A 136 19.80 0.03 -20.80
C THR A 136 18.41 0.41 -21.30
N VAL A 137 17.47 -0.54 -21.30
CA VAL A 137 16.07 -0.27 -21.72
C VAL A 137 15.40 0.72 -20.79
N LEU A 138 15.56 0.54 -19.47
CA LEU A 138 14.98 1.47 -18.48
C LEU A 138 15.57 2.87 -18.63
N ALA A 139 16.89 2.99 -18.84
CA ALA A 139 17.55 4.28 -19.06
C ALA A 139 17.01 4.99 -20.32
N ALA A 140 16.78 4.25 -21.41
CA ALA A 140 16.17 4.81 -22.62
C ALA A 140 14.75 5.34 -22.37
N GLN A 141 13.93 4.57 -21.64
CA GLN A 141 12.57 4.98 -21.26
C GLN A 141 12.58 6.22 -20.35
N ILE A 142 13.52 6.31 -19.42
CA ILE A 142 13.71 7.47 -18.54
C ILE A 142 14.10 8.70 -19.35
N ASN A 143 15.06 8.59 -20.26
CA ASN A 143 15.49 9.71 -21.10
C ASN A 143 14.36 10.23 -22.00
N ASP A 144 13.55 9.34 -22.59
CA ASP A 144 12.36 9.74 -23.32
C ASP A 144 11.38 10.52 -22.44
N MET A 145 11.12 10.00 -21.24
CA MET A 145 10.23 10.65 -20.28
C MET A 145 10.74 12.03 -19.86
N ILE A 146 12.05 12.16 -19.57
CA ILE A 146 12.69 13.46 -19.28
C ILE A 146 12.43 14.45 -20.41
N SER A 147 12.64 14.03 -21.66
CA SER A 147 12.43 14.86 -22.84
C SER A 147 10.97 15.33 -22.98
N ARG A 148 10.03 14.42 -22.71
CA ARG A 148 8.59 14.73 -22.74
C ARG A 148 8.19 15.70 -21.63
N ILE A 149 8.72 15.54 -20.41
CA ILE A 149 8.47 16.46 -19.30
C ILE A 149 9.08 17.83 -19.61
N ALA A 150 10.31 17.89 -20.15
CA ALA A 150 10.96 19.13 -20.54
C ALA A 150 10.13 19.92 -21.59
N ALA A 151 9.57 19.22 -22.57
CA ALA A 151 8.66 19.81 -23.56
C ALA A 151 7.39 20.38 -22.91
N LYS A 152 6.80 19.68 -21.94
CA LYS A 152 5.66 20.18 -21.15
C LYS A 152 6.03 21.40 -20.32
N TYR A 153 7.18 21.36 -19.65
CA TYR A 153 7.69 22.50 -18.89
C TYR A 153 7.84 23.74 -19.78
N ALA A 154 8.46 23.57 -20.95
CA ALA A 154 8.61 24.67 -21.92
C ALA A 154 7.25 25.24 -22.36
N SER A 155 6.26 24.38 -22.66
CA SER A 155 4.93 24.82 -23.12
C SER A 155 4.14 25.56 -22.02
N HIS A 156 4.45 25.33 -20.75
CA HIS A 156 3.81 25.98 -19.60
C HIS A 156 4.69 27.03 -18.92
N GLY A 157 5.84 27.36 -19.49
CA GLY A 157 6.76 28.39 -18.94
C GLY A 157 7.42 28.01 -17.61
N VAL A 158 7.50 26.69 -17.32
CA VAL A 158 8.13 26.19 -16.09
C VAL A 158 9.65 26.21 -16.22
N GLN A 159 10.33 26.94 -15.36
CA GLN A 159 11.79 27.11 -15.32
C GLN A 159 12.42 26.15 -14.29
N ARG A 160 12.32 24.86 -14.52
CA ARG A 160 12.89 23.82 -13.64
C ARG A 160 13.38 22.63 -14.47
N ASP A 161 14.34 21.89 -13.92
CA ASP A 161 14.77 20.63 -14.49
C ASP A 161 13.73 19.53 -14.20
N PRO A 162 13.48 18.63 -15.16
CA PRO A 162 12.61 17.46 -14.96
C PRO A 162 13.13 16.55 -13.87
N VAL A 163 12.22 16.01 -13.07
CA VAL A 163 12.52 14.98 -12.08
C VAL A 163 11.61 13.78 -12.30
N ILE A 164 12.20 12.60 -12.38
CA ILE A 164 11.49 11.33 -12.49
C ILE A 164 11.67 10.53 -11.20
N TYR A 165 10.59 9.93 -10.73
CA TYR A 165 10.62 9.00 -9.62
C TYR A 165 10.37 7.57 -10.12
N VAL A 166 11.43 6.78 -10.11
CA VAL A 166 11.31 5.32 -10.34
C VAL A 166 10.88 4.67 -9.04
N LYS A 167 9.82 3.87 -9.08
CA LYS A 167 9.21 3.25 -7.90
C LYS A 167 8.90 1.80 -8.19
N ASN A 168 9.07 0.94 -7.19
CA ASN A 168 8.51 -0.41 -7.26
C ASN A 168 6.98 -0.33 -7.31
N ASP A 169 6.37 -1.03 -8.27
CA ASP A 169 4.92 -1.02 -8.49
C ASP A 169 4.13 -1.51 -7.27
N ARG A 170 4.66 -2.49 -6.54
CA ARG A 170 4.10 -3.04 -5.30
C ARG A 170 4.69 -2.41 -4.03
N GLY A 171 5.72 -1.59 -4.14
CA GLY A 171 6.44 -1.04 -2.98
C GLY A 171 5.57 -0.13 -2.13
N THR A 172 5.82 -0.17 -0.82
CA THR A 172 5.14 0.62 0.22
C THR A 172 6.16 1.41 1.03
N TYR A 173 5.71 2.31 1.87
CA TYR A 173 6.53 3.07 2.83
C TYR A 173 7.74 3.82 2.24
N GLY A 174 7.71 4.17 0.97
CA GLY A 174 8.82 4.86 0.33
C GLY A 174 10.05 4.00 0.01
N LEU A 175 9.99 2.70 0.28
CA LEU A 175 11.10 1.80 -0.03
C LEU A 175 11.26 1.59 -1.54
N GLY A 176 12.52 1.60 -2.01
CA GLY A 176 12.84 1.41 -3.42
C GLY A 176 12.38 2.55 -4.32
N ILE A 177 12.36 3.79 -3.82
CA ILE A 177 12.14 4.99 -4.63
C ILE A 177 13.49 5.58 -5.01
N MET A 178 13.67 5.84 -6.30
CA MET A 178 14.83 6.51 -6.85
C MET A 178 14.39 7.77 -7.58
N ALA A 179 14.94 8.93 -7.21
CA ALA A 179 14.76 10.17 -7.95
C ALA A 179 15.89 10.31 -8.99
N ILE A 180 15.53 10.63 -10.22
CA ILE A 180 16.46 10.84 -11.33
C ILE A 180 16.23 12.26 -11.86
N THR A 181 17.30 13.02 -11.92
CA THR A 181 17.35 14.35 -12.53
C THR A 181 18.18 14.30 -13.81
N SER A 182 17.97 15.24 -14.72
CA SER A 182 18.79 15.44 -15.92
C SER A 182 20.20 15.90 -15.57
#